data_89088c60eb971ef388ba56b7314d6aa7
#
_entry.id   89088c60eb971ef388ba56b7314d6aa7
#
_cell.length_a   1.000
_cell.length_b   1.000
_cell.length_c   1.000
_cell.angle_alpha   90.00
_cell.angle_beta   90.00
_cell.angle_gamma   90.00
#
_symmetry.space_group_name_H-M   'P 1'
#
loop_
_entity.id
_entity.type
_entity.pdbx_description
1 polymer ?
#
loop_
_entity_poly.entity_id
_entity_poly.type
_entity_poly.pdbx_seq_one_letter_code
_entity_poly.pdbx_strand_id
1 'polypeptide(L)'
;AKIALGIHKNIKGKVTKNTNKIGYVPQKISIDWTLPIRVIDFMSLTQTLQFDEVVSALKLTEVEHLKHNDLRSLSGGEFQRVLMARAIAKKPDLLVLDEPVQGVDFTGEIALYELIKKISDELNCGILLISHDLNVVMSKTDYVVCLNGHVCCSGTPMNVANNKNYKELFGDQASTLLSVYEHKHDHTHSTDGSIKEKKH
;
A
#
# COMPACT_ATOMS: atom_id res chain seq x y z
N ALA A 1 0.42 10.58 6.79
CA ALA A 1 0.97 9.46 7.58
C ALA A 1 1.63 9.93 8.88
N LYS A 2 2.69 10.73 8.82
CA LYS A 2 3.57 11.06 9.98
C LYS A 2 2.85 11.67 11.19
N ILE A 3 1.80 12.46 10.98
CA ILE A 3 0.96 13.02 12.07
C ILE A 3 0.14 11.89 12.72
N ALA A 4 -0.54 11.07 11.95
CA ALA A 4 -1.35 9.96 12.46
C ALA A 4 -0.49 8.93 13.23
N LEU A 5 0.75 8.74 12.81
CA LEU A 5 1.73 7.88 13.49
C LEU A 5 2.32 8.52 14.76
N GLY A 6 2.17 9.83 14.97
CA GLY A 6 2.75 10.56 16.10
C GLY A 6 4.24 10.88 15.93
N ILE A 7 4.76 10.77 14.70
CA ILE A 7 6.14 11.15 14.36
C ILE A 7 6.30 12.66 14.40
N HIS A 8 5.30 13.40 13.90
CA HIS A 8 5.22 14.85 14.08
C HIS A 8 4.40 15.20 15.32
N LYS A 9 5.03 15.91 16.28
CA LYS A 9 4.42 16.25 17.58
C LYS A 9 3.76 17.64 17.60
N ASN A 10 4.21 18.56 16.74
CA ASN A 10 3.66 19.93 16.69
C ASN A 10 2.42 19.98 15.80
N ILE A 11 1.28 19.55 16.35
CA ILE A 11 0.00 19.52 15.65
C ILE A 11 -1.06 20.29 16.44
N LYS A 12 -2.01 20.90 15.71
CA LYS A 12 -3.26 21.39 16.29
C LYS A 12 -4.31 20.30 16.13
N GLY A 13 -4.87 19.81 17.24
CA GLY A 13 -5.88 18.75 17.24
C GLY A 13 -5.47 17.53 18.06
N LYS A 14 -6.27 16.46 17.95
CA LYS A 14 -6.09 15.21 18.70
C LYS A 14 -6.04 14.03 17.73
N VAL A 15 -5.09 13.13 17.93
CA VAL A 15 -5.04 11.84 17.26
C VAL A 15 -5.37 10.75 18.27
N THR A 16 -6.37 9.93 17.98
CA THR A 16 -6.74 8.76 18.79
C THR A 16 -6.36 7.50 18.01
N LYS A 17 -5.68 6.57 18.66
CA LYS A 17 -5.27 5.27 18.09
C LYS A 17 -5.87 4.17 18.94
N ASN A 18 -6.47 3.18 18.28
CA ASN A 18 -7.05 2.01 18.96
C ASN A 18 -6.05 0.84 19.03
N THR A 19 -4.89 0.98 18.41
CA THR A 19 -3.80 -0.01 18.46
C THR A 19 -2.44 0.67 18.51
N ASN A 20 -1.48 0.00 19.13
CA ASN A 20 -0.06 0.37 19.12
C ASN A 20 0.77 -0.53 18.19
N LYS A 21 0.18 -1.61 17.65
CA LYS A 21 0.83 -2.51 16.70
C LYS A 21 0.68 -1.97 15.29
N ILE A 22 1.51 -0.99 14.93
CA ILE A 22 1.46 -0.32 13.63
C ILE A 22 2.75 -0.59 12.88
N GLY A 23 2.62 -1.17 11.67
CA GLY A 23 3.70 -1.25 10.68
C GLY A 23 3.72 0.02 9.83
N TYR A 24 4.90 0.49 9.45
CA TYR A 24 5.02 1.68 8.61
C TYR A 24 6.08 1.50 7.53
N VAL A 25 5.68 1.72 6.30
CA VAL A 25 6.57 1.82 5.13
C VAL A 25 6.59 3.28 4.70
N PRO A 26 7.71 3.99 4.90
CA PRO A 26 7.83 5.40 4.52
C PRO A 26 8.08 5.55 3.01
N GLN A 27 7.65 6.67 2.44
CA GLN A 27 7.92 7.05 1.06
C GLN A 27 9.42 7.04 0.72
N LYS A 28 10.24 7.53 1.64
CA LYS A 28 11.70 7.56 1.51
C LYS A 28 12.33 7.13 2.82
N ILE A 29 13.36 6.32 2.69
CA ILE A 29 14.22 5.94 3.80
C ILE A 29 15.65 6.47 3.52
N SER A 30 16.24 7.12 4.51
CA SER A 30 17.62 7.55 4.43
C SER A 30 18.52 6.43 4.93
N ILE A 31 19.24 5.81 4.02
CA ILE A 31 20.27 4.80 4.32
C ILE A 31 21.60 5.37 3.85
N ASP A 32 22.64 5.19 4.68
CA ASP A 32 24.00 5.43 4.23
C ASP A 32 24.44 4.25 3.34
N TRP A 33 24.31 4.45 2.02
CA TRP A 33 24.65 3.44 1.03
C TRP A 33 26.15 3.12 0.94
N THR A 34 27.00 3.77 1.71
CA THR A 34 28.42 3.37 1.82
C THR A 34 28.58 2.15 2.71
N LEU A 35 27.62 1.87 3.60
CA LEU A 35 27.65 0.73 4.50
C LEU A 35 27.16 -0.55 3.81
N PRO A 36 27.90 -1.65 3.85
CA PRO A 36 27.46 -2.94 3.33
C PRO A 36 26.49 -3.59 4.33
N ILE A 37 25.18 -3.37 4.13
CA ILE A 37 24.12 -3.89 5.01
C ILE A 37 23.37 -5.00 4.28
N ARG A 38 23.34 -6.21 4.86
CA ARG A 38 22.54 -7.32 4.32
C ARG A 38 21.07 -7.13 4.70
N VAL A 39 20.18 -7.71 3.89
CA VAL A 39 18.74 -7.70 4.14
C VAL A 39 18.41 -8.17 5.56
N ILE A 40 18.97 -9.30 6.01
CA ILE A 40 18.70 -9.84 7.34
C ILE A 40 19.13 -8.89 8.47
N ASP A 41 20.25 -8.19 8.32
CA ASP A 41 20.74 -7.22 9.30
C ASP A 41 19.86 -5.98 9.32
N PHE A 42 19.43 -5.52 8.14
CA PHE A 42 18.50 -4.40 7.97
C PHE A 42 17.15 -4.62 8.66
N MET A 43 16.62 -5.84 8.63
CA MET A 43 15.36 -6.19 9.28
C MET A 43 15.38 -5.85 10.78
N SER A 44 16.52 -6.00 11.45
CA SER A 44 16.66 -5.86 12.90
C SER A 44 17.25 -4.53 13.37
N LEU A 45 17.60 -3.59 12.46
CA LEU A 45 18.31 -2.35 12.82
C LEU A 45 17.58 -1.46 13.86
N THR A 46 16.25 -1.44 13.86
CA THR A 46 15.46 -0.53 14.72
C THR A 46 14.48 -1.25 15.62
N GLN A 47 14.47 -2.57 15.58
CA GLN A 47 13.56 -3.40 16.38
C GLN A 47 14.20 -4.75 16.65
N THR A 48 13.97 -5.30 17.84
CA THR A 48 14.39 -6.66 18.15
C THR A 48 13.43 -7.65 17.51
N LEU A 49 13.94 -8.46 16.57
CA LEU A 49 13.21 -9.52 15.89
C LEU A 49 13.87 -10.88 16.18
N GLN A 50 13.04 -11.90 16.37
CA GLN A 50 13.50 -13.28 16.36
C GLN A 50 13.78 -13.73 14.91
N PHE A 51 14.68 -14.69 14.73
CA PHE A 51 15.02 -15.18 13.40
C PHE A 51 13.80 -15.67 12.61
N ASP A 52 12.88 -16.39 13.26
CA ASP A 52 11.66 -16.89 12.63
C ASP A 52 10.70 -15.78 12.22
N GLU A 53 10.63 -14.67 12.97
CA GLU A 53 9.85 -13.49 12.60
C GLU A 53 10.41 -12.85 11.32
N VAL A 54 11.74 -12.74 11.21
CA VAL A 54 12.42 -12.23 10.02
C VAL A 54 12.16 -13.11 8.81
N VAL A 55 12.38 -14.43 8.94
CA VAL A 55 12.20 -15.39 7.84
C VAL A 55 10.75 -15.42 7.38
N SER A 56 9.79 -15.47 8.31
CA SER A 56 8.35 -15.48 7.98
C SER A 56 7.92 -14.22 7.22
N ALA A 57 8.40 -13.04 7.65
CA ALA A 57 8.09 -11.79 6.98
C ALA A 57 8.69 -11.71 5.58
N LEU A 58 9.96 -12.15 5.41
CA LEU A 58 10.61 -12.20 4.10
C LEU A 58 9.96 -13.22 3.15
N LYS A 59 9.46 -14.35 3.67
CA LYS A 59 8.67 -15.33 2.89
C LYS A 59 7.36 -14.72 2.41
N LEU A 60 6.61 -14.09 3.31
CA LEU A 60 5.32 -13.48 2.97
C LEU A 60 5.48 -12.41 1.89
N THR A 61 6.58 -11.66 1.90
CA THR A 61 6.89 -10.65 0.88
C THR A 61 7.69 -11.19 -0.31
N GLU A 62 7.92 -12.52 -0.38
CA GLU A 62 8.54 -13.22 -1.52
C GLU A 62 10.00 -12.84 -1.80
N VAL A 63 10.73 -12.39 -0.77
CA VAL A 63 12.15 -11.99 -0.85
C VAL A 63 13.07 -12.75 0.12
N GLU A 64 12.65 -13.90 0.64
CA GLU A 64 13.49 -14.70 1.56
C GLU A 64 14.82 -15.11 0.92
N HIS A 65 14.82 -15.39 -0.37
CA HIS A 65 16.02 -15.77 -1.12
C HIS A 65 17.11 -14.69 -1.12
N LEU A 66 16.73 -13.42 -0.87
CA LEU A 66 17.60 -12.25 -0.82
C LEU A 66 18.14 -11.95 0.58
N LYS A 67 17.83 -12.75 1.61
CA LYS A 67 18.14 -12.45 3.01
C LYS A 67 19.62 -12.17 3.32
N HIS A 68 20.53 -12.75 2.55
CA HIS A 68 21.97 -12.54 2.69
C HIS A 68 22.57 -11.54 1.69
N ASN A 69 21.75 -11.03 0.77
CA ASN A 69 22.18 -10.04 -0.22
C ASN A 69 22.41 -8.67 0.44
N ASP A 70 23.32 -7.91 -0.13
CA ASP A 70 23.51 -6.50 0.21
C ASP A 70 22.32 -5.68 -0.31
N LEU A 71 21.81 -4.73 0.50
CA LEU A 71 20.69 -3.87 0.10
C LEU A 71 20.97 -3.09 -1.19
N ARG A 72 22.22 -2.76 -1.46
CA ARG A 72 22.66 -2.04 -2.67
C ARG A 72 22.49 -2.84 -3.96
N SER A 73 22.41 -4.16 -3.86
CA SER A 73 22.22 -5.04 -5.01
C SER A 73 20.75 -5.26 -5.39
N LEU A 74 19.82 -4.77 -4.58
CA LEU A 74 18.39 -4.97 -4.79
C LEU A 74 17.85 -4.02 -5.85
N SER A 75 16.92 -4.52 -6.67
CA SER A 75 16.06 -3.68 -7.50
C SER A 75 15.11 -2.83 -6.64
N GLY A 76 14.52 -1.78 -7.20
CA GLY A 76 13.55 -0.95 -6.49
C GLY A 76 12.37 -1.76 -5.93
N GLY A 77 11.82 -2.70 -6.70
CA GLY A 77 10.72 -3.57 -6.27
C GLY A 77 11.13 -4.55 -5.16
N GLU A 78 12.31 -5.17 -5.25
CA GLU A 78 12.83 -6.03 -4.19
C GLU A 78 13.07 -5.25 -2.90
N PHE A 79 13.61 -4.05 -2.99
CA PHE A 79 13.81 -3.19 -1.83
C PHE A 79 12.48 -2.80 -1.18
N GLN A 80 11.44 -2.46 -1.96
CA GLN A 80 10.10 -2.19 -1.43
C GLN A 80 9.50 -3.41 -0.72
N ARG A 81 9.67 -4.62 -1.27
CA ARG A 81 9.27 -5.87 -0.61
C ARG A 81 10.01 -6.11 0.71
N VAL A 82 11.29 -5.79 0.78
CA VAL A 82 12.08 -5.84 2.03
C VAL A 82 11.57 -4.81 3.05
N LEU A 83 11.23 -3.59 2.63
CA LEU A 83 10.62 -2.59 3.50
C LEU A 83 9.27 -3.06 4.06
N MET A 84 8.44 -3.69 3.22
CA MET A 84 7.19 -4.30 3.67
C MET A 84 7.43 -5.45 4.64
N ALA A 85 8.38 -6.35 4.36
CA ALA A 85 8.75 -7.43 5.28
C ALA A 85 9.09 -6.89 6.67
N ARG A 86 9.90 -5.84 6.71
CA ARG A 86 10.28 -5.19 7.96
C ARG A 86 9.10 -4.59 8.71
N ALA A 87 8.16 -3.97 8.00
CA ALA A 87 6.98 -3.36 8.59
C ALA A 87 6.00 -4.39 9.16
N ILE A 88 5.92 -5.59 8.54
CA ILE A 88 4.99 -6.65 8.96
C ILE A 88 5.58 -7.68 9.92
N ALA A 89 6.91 -7.65 10.17
CA ALA A 89 7.60 -8.68 10.96
C ALA A 89 7.01 -8.89 12.36
N LYS A 90 6.44 -7.86 12.98
CA LYS A 90 5.75 -7.90 14.28
C LYS A 90 4.23 -8.12 14.17
N LYS A 91 3.73 -8.53 13.00
CA LYS A 91 2.30 -8.79 12.73
C LYS A 91 1.43 -7.61 13.22
N PRO A 92 1.50 -6.46 12.55
CA PRO A 92 0.76 -5.27 12.95
C PRO A 92 -0.75 -5.46 12.77
N ASP A 93 -1.56 -4.72 13.56
CA ASP A 93 -3.00 -4.61 13.36
C ASP A 93 -3.33 -3.57 12.27
N LEU A 94 -2.41 -2.62 12.02
CA LEU A 94 -2.51 -1.60 10.98
C LEU A 94 -1.18 -1.46 10.26
N LEU A 95 -1.19 -1.57 8.94
CA LEU A 95 -0.04 -1.31 8.08
C LEU A 95 -0.25 0.01 7.34
N VAL A 96 0.63 0.96 7.56
CA VAL A 96 0.62 2.28 6.90
C VAL A 96 1.65 2.29 5.79
N LEU A 97 1.22 2.57 4.57
CA LEU A 97 2.03 2.58 3.35
C LEU A 97 2.01 3.99 2.75
N ASP A 98 3.16 4.63 2.70
CA ASP A 98 3.32 5.99 2.20
C ASP A 98 4.01 5.94 0.83
N GLU A 99 3.23 6.02 -0.27
CA GLU A 99 3.68 5.89 -1.66
C GLU A 99 4.52 4.62 -1.93
N PRO A 100 3.98 3.43 -1.64
CA PRO A 100 4.78 2.20 -1.59
C PRO A 100 5.34 1.73 -2.94
N VAL A 101 4.82 2.24 -4.06
CA VAL A 101 5.24 1.85 -5.43
C VAL A 101 6.22 2.84 -6.06
N GLN A 102 6.61 3.89 -5.35
CA GLN A 102 7.52 4.89 -5.89
C GLN A 102 8.88 4.27 -6.27
N GLY A 103 9.27 4.42 -7.53
CA GLY A 103 10.53 3.88 -8.05
C GLY A 103 10.46 2.40 -8.47
N VAL A 104 9.27 1.84 -8.58
CA VAL A 104 9.00 0.50 -9.14
C VAL A 104 8.49 0.67 -10.57
N ASP A 105 8.81 -0.26 -11.45
CA ASP A 105 8.28 -0.29 -12.81
C ASP A 105 6.80 -0.75 -12.82
N PHE A 106 6.10 -0.52 -13.93
CA PHE A 106 4.67 -0.78 -14.04
C PHE A 106 4.27 -2.22 -13.69
N THR A 107 5.05 -3.22 -14.11
CA THR A 107 4.77 -4.64 -13.82
C THR A 107 4.96 -4.94 -12.33
N GLY A 108 6.02 -4.41 -11.75
CA GLY A 108 6.31 -4.54 -10.31
C GLY A 108 5.28 -3.82 -9.44
N GLU A 109 4.72 -2.70 -9.91
CA GLU A 109 3.66 -1.96 -9.23
C GLU A 109 2.40 -2.82 -9.05
N ILE A 110 1.93 -3.47 -10.12
CA ILE A 110 0.76 -4.36 -10.06
C ILE A 110 1.02 -5.50 -9.05
N ALA A 111 2.17 -6.16 -9.16
CA ALA A 111 2.55 -7.25 -8.27
C ALA A 111 2.68 -6.79 -6.79
N LEU A 112 3.09 -5.54 -6.57
CA LEU A 112 3.21 -4.99 -5.23
C LEU A 112 1.83 -4.72 -4.59
N TYR A 113 0.84 -4.25 -5.35
CA TYR A 113 -0.53 -4.09 -4.84
C TYR A 113 -1.22 -5.43 -4.56
N GLU A 114 -0.96 -6.46 -5.36
CA GLU A 114 -1.44 -7.82 -5.07
C GLU A 114 -0.80 -8.37 -3.79
N LEU A 115 0.49 -8.10 -3.59
CA LEU A 115 1.18 -8.44 -2.35
C LEU A 115 0.59 -7.71 -1.14
N ILE A 116 0.28 -6.42 -1.24
CA ILE A 116 -0.36 -5.64 -0.16
C ILE A 116 -1.70 -6.29 0.23
N LYS A 117 -2.52 -6.67 -0.76
CA LYS A 117 -3.78 -7.37 -0.50
C LYS A 117 -3.55 -8.71 0.20
N LYS A 118 -2.62 -9.52 -0.28
CA LYS A 118 -2.23 -10.81 0.34
C LYS A 118 -1.81 -10.63 1.79
N ILE A 119 -0.97 -9.61 2.08
CA ILE A 119 -0.53 -9.28 3.44
C ILE A 119 -1.73 -8.93 4.35
N SER A 120 -2.67 -8.10 3.85
CA SER A 120 -3.88 -7.74 4.59
C SER A 120 -4.70 -8.98 4.96
N ASP A 121 -4.92 -9.86 3.97
CA ASP A 121 -5.73 -11.07 4.15
C ASP A 121 -5.04 -12.07 5.10
N GLU A 122 -3.73 -12.35 4.94
CA GLU A 122 -3.00 -13.32 5.76
C GLU A 122 -2.76 -12.86 7.21
N LEU A 123 -2.52 -11.56 7.42
CA LEU A 123 -2.29 -11.01 8.76
C LEU A 123 -3.57 -10.48 9.41
N ASN A 124 -4.69 -10.45 8.69
CA ASN A 124 -5.94 -9.80 9.12
C ASN A 124 -5.70 -8.39 9.65
N CYS A 125 -4.91 -7.59 8.92
CA CYS A 125 -4.53 -6.24 9.31
C CYS A 125 -5.18 -5.19 8.41
N GLY A 126 -5.57 -4.05 8.98
CA GLY A 126 -6.03 -2.90 8.21
C GLY A 126 -4.89 -2.27 7.42
N ILE A 127 -5.19 -1.74 6.22
CA ILE A 127 -4.21 -1.02 5.40
C ILE A 127 -4.61 0.45 5.33
N LEU A 128 -3.68 1.36 5.67
CA LEU A 128 -3.77 2.78 5.35
C LEU A 128 -2.79 3.08 4.22
N LEU A 129 -3.32 3.17 3.00
CA LEU A 129 -2.55 3.50 1.81
C LEU A 129 -2.60 5.02 1.56
N ILE A 130 -1.45 5.66 1.44
CA ILE A 130 -1.31 7.03 0.95
C ILE A 130 -0.73 6.93 -0.46
N SER A 131 -1.46 7.45 -1.44
CA SER A 131 -1.05 7.44 -2.84
C SER A 131 -1.64 8.64 -3.59
N HIS A 132 -0.95 9.06 -4.63
CA HIS A 132 -1.46 10.02 -5.61
C HIS A 132 -1.97 9.32 -6.88
N ASP A 133 -1.85 8.01 -6.99
CA ASP A 133 -2.41 7.23 -8.08
C ASP A 133 -3.90 6.97 -7.86
N LEU A 134 -4.71 7.74 -8.57
CA LEU A 134 -6.17 7.66 -8.47
C LEU A 134 -6.73 6.32 -8.96
N ASN A 135 -6.11 5.68 -9.96
CA ASN A 135 -6.57 4.39 -10.50
C ASN A 135 -6.51 3.31 -9.42
N VAL A 136 -5.38 3.27 -8.72
CA VAL A 136 -5.17 2.31 -7.64
C VAL A 136 -6.08 2.60 -6.46
N VAL A 137 -6.14 3.87 -6.00
CA VAL A 137 -6.99 4.26 -4.88
C VAL A 137 -8.44 3.88 -5.16
N MET A 138 -8.96 4.15 -6.36
CA MET A 138 -10.35 3.88 -6.69
C MET A 138 -10.65 2.39 -6.92
N SER A 139 -9.67 1.59 -7.38
CA SER A 139 -9.89 0.17 -7.73
C SER A 139 -9.53 -0.82 -6.63
N LYS A 140 -8.72 -0.42 -5.65
CA LYS A 140 -8.11 -1.35 -4.67
C LYS A 140 -8.41 -1.01 -3.20
N THR A 141 -9.24 0.02 -2.93
CA THR A 141 -9.56 0.44 -1.57
C THR A 141 -11.05 0.36 -1.27
N ASP A 142 -11.40 0.15 0.00
CA ASP A 142 -12.80 0.10 0.48
C ASP A 142 -13.32 1.49 0.86
N TYR A 143 -12.41 2.37 1.29
CA TYR A 143 -12.74 3.71 1.74
C TYR A 143 -11.65 4.71 1.36
N VAL A 144 -12.04 5.87 0.86
CA VAL A 144 -11.16 6.92 0.36
C VAL A 144 -11.37 8.20 1.16
N VAL A 145 -10.28 8.89 1.47
CA VAL A 145 -10.27 10.24 2.04
C VAL A 145 -9.41 11.14 1.16
N CYS A 146 -10.03 12.13 0.53
CA CYS A 146 -9.34 13.10 -0.31
C CYS A 146 -8.85 14.29 0.52
N LEU A 147 -7.57 14.60 0.41
CA LEU A 147 -6.91 15.67 1.14
C LEU A 147 -6.30 16.70 0.18
N ASN A 148 -6.69 17.96 0.37
CA ASN A 148 -6.08 19.12 -0.29
C ASN A 148 -6.01 20.30 0.69
N GLY A 149 -5.08 20.23 1.66
CA GLY A 149 -5.03 21.17 2.78
C GLY A 149 -6.14 20.96 3.82
N HIS A 150 -7.26 20.42 3.42
CA HIS A 150 -8.41 20.00 4.24
C HIS A 150 -9.00 18.69 3.67
N VAL A 151 -9.95 18.08 4.39
CA VAL A 151 -10.71 16.94 3.85
C VAL A 151 -11.73 17.48 2.86
N CYS A 152 -11.51 17.20 1.57
CA CYS A 152 -12.41 17.66 0.48
C CYS A 152 -13.61 16.74 0.29
N CYS A 153 -13.38 15.43 0.41
CA CYS A 153 -14.40 14.40 0.32
C CYS A 153 -13.92 13.11 0.98
N SER A 154 -14.86 12.25 1.35
CA SER A 154 -14.57 10.92 1.86
C SER A 154 -15.76 9.97 1.65
N GLY A 155 -15.49 8.67 1.56
CA GLY A 155 -16.51 7.64 1.37
C GLY A 155 -15.98 6.45 0.61
N THR A 156 -16.87 5.58 0.13
CA THR A 156 -16.50 4.53 -0.81
C THR A 156 -15.96 5.13 -2.11
N PRO A 157 -15.13 4.42 -2.89
CA PRO A 157 -14.63 4.92 -4.18
C PRO A 157 -15.73 5.49 -5.07
N MET A 158 -16.89 4.79 -5.19
CA MET A 158 -18.03 5.23 -5.96
C MET A 158 -18.62 6.57 -5.46
N ASN A 159 -18.76 6.73 -4.14
CA ASN A 159 -19.28 7.98 -3.54
C ASN A 159 -18.32 9.15 -3.77
N VAL A 160 -17.01 8.89 -3.66
CA VAL A 160 -15.96 9.89 -3.88
C VAL A 160 -15.94 10.30 -5.36
N ALA A 161 -15.98 9.35 -6.29
CA ALA A 161 -15.96 9.63 -7.72
C ALA A 161 -17.16 10.49 -8.18
N ASN A 162 -18.31 10.34 -7.53
CA ASN A 162 -19.51 11.15 -7.81
C ASN A 162 -19.53 12.50 -7.07
N ASN A 163 -18.59 12.73 -6.14
CA ASN A 163 -18.54 13.96 -5.35
C ASN A 163 -18.13 15.16 -6.21
N LYS A 164 -18.85 16.29 -6.08
CA LYS A 164 -18.58 17.51 -6.82
C LYS A 164 -17.17 18.05 -6.58
N ASN A 165 -16.71 18.06 -5.33
CA ASN A 165 -15.37 18.56 -4.95
C ASN A 165 -14.27 17.70 -5.58
N TYR A 166 -14.50 16.37 -5.70
CA TYR A 166 -13.57 15.47 -6.37
C TYR A 166 -13.44 15.80 -7.86
N LYS A 167 -14.58 16.00 -8.54
CA LYS A 167 -14.64 16.37 -9.96
C LYS A 167 -13.99 17.73 -10.23
N GLU A 168 -14.16 18.69 -9.35
CA GLU A 168 -13.50 20.00 -9.44
C GLU A 168 -11.98 19.92 -9.27
N LEU A 169 -11.48 19.01 -8.41
CA LEU A 169 -10.05 18.84 -8.16
C LEU A 169 -9.32 18.08 -9.28
N PHE A 170 -9.96 17.04 -9.84
CA PHE A 170 -9.31 16.10 -10.75
C PHE A 170 -9.83 16.17 -12.20
N GLY A 171 -10.86 16.98 -12.47
CA GLY A 171 -11.38 17.26 -13.82
C GLY A 171 -11.76 15.99 -14.60
N ASP A 172 -11.35 15.96 -15.89
CA ASP A 172 -11.69 14.86 -16.81
C ASP A 172 -11.08 13.49 -16.38
N GLN A 173 -10.03 13.47 -15.59
CA GLN A 173 -9.47 12.23 -15.03
C GLN A 173 -10.48 11.51 -14.13
N ALA A 174 -11.34 12.26 -13.42
CA ALA A 174 -12.41 11.69 -12.60
C ALA A 174 -13.45 10.92 -13.45
N SER A 175 -13.75 11.42 -14.65
CA SER A 175 -14.73 10.80 -15.56
C SER A 175 -14.22 9.50 -16.17
N THR A 176 -12.95 9.44 -16.52
CA THR A 176 -12.30 8.25 -17.09
C THR A 176 -12.24 7.10 -16.09
N LEU A 177 -12.03 7.40 -14.81
CA LEU A 177 -11.99 6.40 -13.73
C LEU A 177 -13.35 5.75 -13.48
N LEU A 178 -14.45 6.53 -13.61
CA LEU A 178 -15.81 6.00 -13.49
C LEU A 178 -16.15 5.01 -14.61
N SER A 179 -15.76 5.28 -15.85
CA SER A 179 -16.03 4.40 -16.99
C SER A 179 -15.32 3.03 -16.87
N VAL A 180 -14.12 3.02 -16.30
CA VAL A 180 -13.37 1.77 -16.03
C VAL A 180 -14.03 0.94 -14.91
N TYR A 181 -14.67 1.60 -13.93
CA TYR A 181 -15.31 0.91 -12.81
C TYR A 181 -16.65 0.30 -13.19
N GLU A 182 -17.46 0.98 -14.03
CA GLU A 182 -18.76 0.48 -14.51
C GLU A 182 -18.64 -0.77 -15.40
N HIS A 183 -17.54 -0.92 -16.14
CA HIS A 183 -17.32 -2.09 -17.01
C HIS A 183 -16.98 -3.42 -16.28
N LYS A 184 -16.78 -3.42 -14.97
CA LYS A 184 -16.30 -4.64 -14.25
C LYS A 184 -17.39 -5.55 -13.70
N HIS A 185 -18.67 -5.21 -13.79
CA HIS A 185 -19.71 -5.94 -13.02
C HIS A 185 -20.88 -6.57 -13.79
N ASP A 186 -20.98 -6.48 -15.13
CA ASP A 186 -22.22 -6.91 -15.81
C ASP A 186 -22.14 -8.11 -16.76
N HIS A 187 -20.98 -8.75 -16.93
CA HIS A 187 -20.94 -9.95 -17.80
C HIS A 187 -19.87 -10.97 -17.41
N THR A 188 -20.20 -12.25 -17.55
CA THR A 188 -19.24 -13.35 -17.46
C THR A 188 -18.86 -13.79 -18.87
N HIS A 189 -17.55 -13.89 -19.14
CA HIS A 189 -17.06 -14.45 -20.39
C HIS A 189 -17.12 -15.99 -20.31
N SER A 190 -17.68 -16.60 -21.34
CA SER A 190 -17.56 -18.05 -21.56
C SER A 190 -16.17 -18.38 -22.08
N THR A 191 -15.73 -19.64 -21.91
CA THR A 191 -14.43 -20.14 -22.35
C THR A 191 -14.18 -20.05 -23.88
N ASP A 192 -15.22 -19.74 -24.65
CA ASP A 192 -15.19 -19.52 -26.11
C ASP A 192 -15.18 -18.02 -26.50
N GLY A 193 -15.11 -17.10 -25.53
CA GLY A 193 -15.09 -15.66 -25.77
C GLY A 193 -16.46 -15.00 -25.97
N SER A 194 -17.57 -15.72 -25.86
CA SER A 194 -18.91 -15.15 -25.97
C SER A 194 -19.38 -14.49 -24.68
N ILE A 195 -20.13 -13.37 -24.80
CA ILE A 195 -20.67 -12.59 -23.68
C ILE A 195 -22.06 -13.14 -23.33
N LYS A 196 -22.28 -13.56 -22.07
CA LYS A 196 -23.62 -13.91 -21.56
C LYS A 196 -24.16 -12.74 -20.74
N GLU A 197 -25.19 -12.09 -21.24
CA GLU A 197 -26.02 -11.14 -20.45
C GLU A 197 -26.86 -11.91 -19.43
N LYS A 198 -26.82 -11.48 -18.16
CA LYS A 198 -27.79 -11.96 -17.16
C LYS A 198 -29.13 -11.31 -17.45
N LYS A 199 -30.09 -12.11 -17.93
CA LYS A 199 -31.52 -11.73 -17.92
C LYS A 199 -32.00 -11.70 -16.46
N HIS A 200 -32.52 -10.56 -16.05
CA HIS A 200 -33.37 -10.41 -14.85
C HIS A 200 -34.75 -11.05 -15.09
#